data_67a7f472d90f62130309c5c16bfa7750
#
_entry.id   67a7f472d90f62130309c5c16bfa7750
#
_cell.length_a   1.000
_cell.length_b   1.000
_cell.length_c   1.000
_cell.angle_alpha   90.00
_cell.angle_beta   90.00
_cell.angle_gamma   90.00
#
_symmetry.space_group_name_H-M   'P 1'
#
loop_
_entity.id
_entity.type
_entity.pdbx_description
1 polymer ?
#
loop_
_entity_poly.entity_id
_entity_poly.type
_entity_poly.pdbx_seq_one_letter_code
_entity_poly.pdbx_strand_id
1 'polypeptide(L)'
;MNSVAIIVPYRDQEGQNRLKQLNVFLAHMKHMMGLLMKDQQIKEYHIYVIEQSHDLKFNRGLLLNIGAHLAHTSHNTLIFHDVDLLPENDLRNWYACTPSKGKPIHIAACWKDRYTGPGYFGGIVSFLAKDFQQVNGFPNSFWGWGGEDDALRERCLQNGFRIEKVKEGKIYDMETDPDGKAMDLGHKLAVLKANPDWKCSDKWEQRAFDLDNWMINGLQQIDTMCQLISMETDESVTLVQVKVTDDSCRSDNLDD
;
A
#
# COMPACT_ATOMS: atom_id res chain seq x y z
N MET A 1 24.12 5.07 1.78
CA MET A 1 23.34 4.07 2.52
C MET A 1 21.86 4.35 2.32
N ASN A 2 21.04 3.32 2.18
CA ASN A 2 19.60 3.44 1.94
C ASN A 2 18.85 3.92 3.20
N SER A 3 17.89 4.85 3.04
CA SER A 3 16.89 5.22 4.04
C SER A 3 15.53 4.73 3.58
N VAL A 4 14.84 3.94 4.41
CA VAL A 4 13.67 3.17 4.02
C VAL A 4 12.43 3.63 4.78
N ALA A 5 11.37 4.00 4.06
CA ALA A 5 10.04 4.15 4.63
C ALA A 5 9.17 2.95 4.28
N ILE A 6 8.54 2.33 5.27
CA ILE A 6 7.51 1.31 5.10
C ILE A 6 6.16 1.99 5.31
N ILE A 7 5.29 1.92 4.32
CA ILE A 7 4.00 2.61 4.30
C ILE A 7 2.89 1.58 4.30
N VAL A 8 2.04 1.65 5.34
CA VAL A 8 1.01 0.65 5.62
C VAL A 8 -0.36 1.31 5.64
N PRO A 9 -1.24 1.00 4.70
CA PRO A 9 -2.62 1.47 4.74
C PRO A 9 -3.39 0.64 5.76
N TYR A 10 -4.13 1.29 6.64
CA TYR A 10 -4.77 0.62 7.75
C TYR A 10 -6.19 1.12 8.00
N ARG A 11 -7.05 0.22 8.41
CA ARG A 11 -8.31 0.47 9.09
C ARG A 11 -8.69 -0.79 9.85
N ASP A 12 -8.97 -0.66 11.15
CA ASP A 12 -9.61 -1.75 11.88
C ASP A 12 -11.06 -1.87 11.44
N GLN A 13 -11.48 -3.06 11.06
CA GLN A 13 -12.82 -3.32 10.56
C GLN A 13 -13.34 -4.61 11.19
N GLU A 14 -14.58 -4.57 11.65
CA GLU A 14 -15.24 -5.72 12.23
C GLU A 14 -15.14 -6.95 11.32
N GLY A 15 -14.78 -8.09 11.88
CA GLY A 15 -14.58 -9.35 11.14
C GLY A 15 -13.23 -9.54 10.44
N GLN A 16 -12.31 -8.56 10.51
CA GLN A 16 -11.00 -8.67 9.86
C GLN A 16 -9.79 -8.79 10.81
N ASN A 17 -9.96 -8.60 12.12
CA ASN A 17 -8.89 -8.67 13.13
C ASN A 17 -7.65 -7.78 12.80
N ARG A 18 -7.84 -6.64 12.15
CA ARG A 18 -6.76 -5.80 11.62
C ARG A 18 -5.87 -5.23 12.73
N LEU A 19 -6.43 -4.89 13.90
CA LEU A 19 -5.63 -4.42 15.03
C LEU A 19 -4.63 -5.49 15.52
N LYS A 20 -5.05 -6.76 15.59
CA LYS A 20 -4.15 -7.86 15.93
C LYS A 20 -3.05 -8.04 14.88
N GLN A 21 -3.42 -7.98 13.60
CA GLN A 21 -2.47 -8.07 12.49
C GLN A 21 -1.46 -6.93 12.53
N LEU A 22 -1.89 -5.69 12.78
CA LEU A 22 -1.01 -4.54 12.90
C LEU A 22 0.02 -4.72 14.04
N ASN A 23 -0.41 -5.17 15.21
CA ASN A 23 0.50 -5.38 16.34
C ASN A 23 1.56 -6.44 16.02
N VAL A 24 1.17 -7.55 15.39
CA VAL A 24 2.11 -8.60 14.95
C VAL A 24 3.04 -8.08 13.86
N PHE A 25 2.50 -7.37 12.87
CA PHE A 25 3.27 -6.75 11.80
C PHE A 25 4.34 -5.79 12.32
N LEU A 26 3.97 -4.86 13.21
CA LEU A 26 4.90 -3.88 13.77
C LEU A 26 6.04 -4.54 14.54
N ALA A 27 5.73 -5.55 15.35
CA ALA A 27 6.75 -6.31 16.09
C ALA A 27 7.72 -7.03 15.13
N HIS A 28 7.18 -7.69 14.09
CA HIS A 28 7.95 -8.40 13.08
C HIS A 28 8.84 -7.45 12.28
N MET A 29 8.28 -6.35 11.77
CA MET A 29 9.02 -5.41 10.94
C MET A 29 10.07 -4.62 11.73
N LYS A 30 9.77 -4.19 12.96
CA LYS A 30 10.78 -3.57 13.85
C LYS A 30 11.96 -4.50 14.06
N HIS A 31 11.71 -5.79 14.29
CA HIS A 31 12.78 -6.79 14.44
C HIS A 31 13.62 -6.93 13.16
N MET A 32 12.97 -7.17 12.03
CA MET A 32 13.66 -7.39 10.74
C MET A 32 14.47 -6.17 10.30
N MET A 33 13.87 -4.98 10.37
CA MET A 33 14.54 -3.74 9.99
C MET A 33 15.65 -3.35 10.98
N GLY A 34 15.46 -3.64 12.26
CA GLY A 34 16.50 -3.49 13.28
C GLY A 34 17.74 -4.35 13.01
N LEU A 35 17.55 -5.58 12.52
CA LEU A 35 18.68 -6.42 12.07
C LEU A 35 19.41 -5.82 10.87
N LEU A 36 18.68 -5.26 9.88
CA LEU A 36 19.29 -4.59 8.72
C LEU A 36 20.11 -3.35 9.13
N MET A 37 19.64 -2.58 10.11
CA MET A 37 20.41 -1.47 10.67
C MET A 37 21.66 -1.95 11.41
N LYS A 38 21.52 -2.96 12.26
CA LYS A 38 22.65 -3.58 13.00
C LYS A 38 23.72 -4.10 12.04
N ASP A 39 23.30 -4.74 10.94
CA ASP A 39 24.18 -5.27 9.91
C ASP A 39 24.69 -4.18 8.94
N GLN A 40 24.37 -2.90 9.18
CA GLN A 40 24.75 -1.74 8.38
C GLN A 40 24.32 -1.83 6.90
N GLN A 41 23.25 -2.56 6.61
CA GLN A 41 22.71 -2.70 5.26
C GLN A 41 21.81 -1.51 4.87
N ILE A 42 21.19 -0.86 5.86
CA ILE A 42 20.43 0.41 5.70
C ILE A 42 20.95 1.44 6.72
N LYS A 43 20.76 2.72 6.40
CA LYS A 43 21.09 3.83 7.29
C LYS A 43 20.06 3.98 8.41
N GLU A 44 18.79 3.95 8.00
CA GLU A 44 17.64 4.19 8.88
C GLU A 44 16.39 3.62 8.24
N TYR A 45 15.36 3.41 9.04
CA TYR A 45 14.01 3.10 8.57
C TYR A 45 12.96 3.80 9.41
N HIS A 46 11.76 3.95 8.83
CA HIS A 46 10.57 4.40 9.54
C HIS A 46 9.32 3.73 8.99
N ILE A 47 8.36 3.41 9.85
CA ILE A 47 7.09 2.78 9.49
C ILE A 47 5.99 3.83 9.63
N TYR A 48 5.28 4.11 8.54
CA TYR A 48 4.12 4.99 8.51
C TYR A 48 2.86 4.14 8.41
N VAL A 49 2.05 4.12 9.46
CA VAL A 49 0.73 3.49 9.46
C VAL A 49 -0.30 4.58 9.20
N ILE A 50 -0.98 4.50 8.08
CA ILE A 50 -1.97 5.50 7.66
C ILE A 50 -3.36 4.92 7.86
N GLU A 51 -4.04 5.39 8.91
CA GLU A 51 -5.35 4.90 9.32
C GLU A 51 -6.47 5.74 8.74
N GLN A 52 -7.37 5.10 8.00
CA GLN A 52 -8.59 5.74 7.50
C GLN A 52 -9.68 5.73 8.55
N SER A 53 -10.32 6.88 8.81
CA SER A 53 -11.58 6.94 9.58
C SER A 53 -12.72 6.19 8.86
N HIS A 54 -13.77 5.79 9.59
CA HIS A 54 -14.77 4.82 9.15
C HIS A 54 -15.86 5.34 8.20
N ASP A 55 -15.76 6.57 7.70
CA ASP A 55 -16.89 7.24 7.05
C ASP A 55 -17.20 6.77 5.61
N LEU A 56 -16.18 6.28 4.85
CA LEU A 56 -16.31 5.87 3.45
C LEU A 56 -15.74 4.47 3.21
N LYS A 57 -15.89 3.91 2.01
CA LYS A 57 -15.18 2.69 1.62
C LYS A 57 -13.66 2.88 1.80
N PHE A 58 -12.95 1.79 2.08
CA PHE A 58 -11.51 1.84 2.25
C PHE A 58 -10.80 2.28 0.96
N ASN A 59 -9.96 3.30 1.04
CA ASN A 59 -9.19 3.80 -0.11
C ASN A 59 -7.69 3.55 0.08
N ARG A 60 -7.27 2.32 -0.23
CA ARG A 60 -5.90 1.88 -0.06
C ARG A 60 -4.89 2.77 -0.80
N GLY A 61 -5.19 3.14 -2.06
CA GLY A 61 -4.31 3.95 -2.88
C GLY A 61 -4.05 5.33 -2.28
N LEU A 62 -5.10 6.03 -1.84
CA LEU A 62 -4.97 7.34 -1.20
C LEU A 62 -4.16 7.27 0.10
N LEU A 63 -4.39 6.27 0.95
CA LEU A 63 -3.62 6.10 2.18
C LEU A 63 -2.13 5.88 1.91
N LEU A 64 -1.79 5.07 0.90
CA LEU A 64 -0.41 4.86 0.47
C LEU A 64 0.23 6.14 -0.07
N ASN A 65 -0.52 6.96 -0.80
CA ASN A 65 -0.08 8.27 -1.28
C ASN A 65 0.19 9.24 -0.12
N ILE A 66 -0.68 9.28 0.90
CA ILE A 66 -0.50 10.11 2.10
C ILE A 66 0.81 9.72 2.81
N GLY A 67 1.03 8.42 3.02
CA GLY A 67 2.27 7.95 3.63
C GLY A 67 3.52 8.27 2.81
N ALA A 68 3.44 8.15 1.49
CA ALA A 68 4.52 8.54 0.59
C ALA A 68 4.81 10.05 0.65
N HIS A 69 3.77 10.88 0.71
CA HIS A 69 3.90 12.34 0.85
C HIS A 69 4.64 12.72 2.15
N LEU A 70 4.34 12.05 3.26
CA LEU A 70 5.02 12.29 4.54
C LEU A 70 6.48 11.80 4.51
N ALA A 71 6.78 10.73 3.80
CA ALA A 71 8.07 10.03 3.85
C ALA A 71 9.10 10.52 2.81
N HIS A 72 8.67 11.02 1.64
CA HIS A 72 9.52 11.18 0.44
C HIS A 72 10.69 12.15 0.59
N THR A 73 10.63 13.12 1.50
CA THR A 73 11.72 14.08 1.73
C THR A 73 12.82 13.52 2.63
N SER A 74 12.50 12.55 3.49
CA SER A 74 13.41 11.96 4.47
C SER A 74 13.94 10.59 4.05
N HIS A 75 13.22 9.89 3.16
CA HIS A 75 13.54 8.53 2.73
C HIS A 75 13.66 8.44 1.22
N ASN A 76 14.70 7.75 0.75
CA ASN A 76 14.91 7.56 -0.68
C ASN A 76 14.23 6.29 -1.24
N THR A 77 13.87 5.35 -0.37
CA THR A 77 13.13 4.14 -0.74
C THR A 77 11.80 4.08 0.02
N LEU A 78 10.72 3.90 -0.74
CA LEU A 78 9.36 3.71 -0.22
C LEU A 78 8.94 2.27 -0.45
N ILE A 79 8.55 1.57 0.61
CA ILE A 79 8.00 0.20 0.54
C ILE A 79 6.53 0.26 0.95
N PHE A 80 5.65 0.05 -0.01
CA PHE A 80 4.20 -0.06 0.20
C PHE A 80 3.87 -1.47 0.62
N HIS A 81 3.17 -1.63 1.73
CA HIS A 81 3.09 -2.92 2.40
C HIS A 81 1.71 -3.18 2.99
N ASP A 82 1.10 -4.31 2.68
CA ASP A 82 -0.14 -4.73 3.30
C ASP A 82 0.12 -5.24 4.74
N VAL A 83 -0.76 -4.85 5.67
CA VAL A 83 -0.61 -5.12 7.11
C VAL A 83 -0.67 -6.60 7.49
N ASP A 84 -1.30 -7.42 6.66
CA ASP A 84 -1.52 -8.85 6.86
C ASP A 84 -0.41 -9.75 6.29
N LEU A 85 0.62 -9.19 5.69
CA LEU A 85 1.73 -9.93 5.10
C LEU A 85 2.99 -9.85 5.96
N LEU A 86 3.57 -11.00 6.30
CA LEU A 86 4.84 -11.06 7.02
C LEU A 86 5.90 -11.71 6.12
N PRO A 87 6.90 -10.93 5.63
CA PRO A 87 8.02 -11.49 4.87
C PRO A 87 8.89 -12.37 5.76
N GLU A 88 9.28 -13.55 5.29
CA GLU A 88 10.26 -14.37 5.98
C GLU A 88 11.70 -13.82 5.78
N ASN A 89 12.65 -14.37 6.53
CA ASN A 89 14.02 -13.85 6.57
C ASN A 89 14.76 -13.93 5.22
N ASP A 90 14.36 -14.81 4.32
CA ASP A 90 14.88 -14.93 2.95
C ASP A 90 14.55 -13.70 2.06
N LEU A 91 13.52 -12.93 2.44
CA LEU A 91 13.16 -11.67 1.79
C LEU A 91 13.84 -10.43 2.39
N ARG A 92 14.55 -10.57 3.53
CA ARG A 92 15.11 -9.44 4.27
C ARG A 92 15.98 -8.51 3.42
N ASN A 93 16.82 -9.08 2.56
CA ASN A 93 17.74 -8.29 1.74
C ASN A 93 17.01 -7.40 0.71
N TRP A 94 15.80 -7.75 0.31
CA TRP A 94 15.00 -6.93 -0.60
C TRP A 94 14.51 -5.63 0.07
N TYR A 95 14.37 -5.62 1.40
CA TYR A 95 14.04 -4.41 2.16
C TYR A 95 15.24 -3.46 2.31
N ALA A 96 16.46 -3.98 2.19
CA ALA A 96 17.67 -3.15 2.16
C ALA A 96 18.01 -2.68 0.73
N CYS A 97 17.44 -3.31 -0.29
CA CYS A 97 17.73 -3.00 -1.69
C CYS A 97 17.12 -1.65 -2.07
N THR A 98 17.95 -0.76 -2.62
CA THR A 98 17.46 0.49 -3.24
C THR A 98 17.07 0.17 -4.68
N PRO A 99 15.80 0.38 -5.09
CA PRO A 99 15.40 0.20 -6.48
C PRO A 99 16.24 1.06 -7.43
N SER A 100 16.59 0.55 -8.59
CA SER A 100 17.23 1.34 -9.63
C SER A 100 16.20 2.26 -10.30
N LYS A 101 16.64 3.42 -10.80
CA LYS A 101 15.76 4.37 -11.50
C LYS A 101 14.94 3.67 -12.60
N GLY A 102 13.62 3.87 -12.57
CA GLY A 102 12.66 3.26 -13.49
C GLY A 102 12.49 1.75 -13.32
N LYS A 103 12.93 1.18 -12.17
CA LYS A 103 12.84 -0.26 -11.89
C LYS A 103 12.28 -0.49 -10.47
N PRO A 104 10.99 -0.24 -10.24
CA PRO A 104 10.36 -0.62 -8.98
C PRO A 104 10.43 -2.13 -8.78
N ILE A 105 10.55 -2.57 -7.52
CA ILE A 105 10.71 -3.98 -7.15
C ILE A 105 9.38 -4.49 -6.58
N HIS A 106 8.83 -5.51 -7.21
CA HIS A 106 7.67 -6.24 -6.68
C HIS A 106 8.15 -7.36 -5.76
N ILE A 107 8.22 -7.09 -4.47
CA ILE A 107 8.71 -8.05 -3.46
C ILE A 107 7.72 -9.20 -3.33
N ALA A 108 6.41 -8.92 -3.27
CA ALA A 108 5.38 -9.95 -3.16
C ALA A 108 5.16 -10.77 -4.45
N ALA A 109 5.94 -10.56 -5.51
CA ALA A 109 5.87 -11.42 -6.71
C ALA A 109 6.25 -12.88 -6.44
N CYS A 110 6.98 -13.15 -5.35
CA CYS A 110 7.31 -14.51 -4.89
C CYS A 110 6.12 -15.25 -4.24
N TRP A 111 5.05 -14.53 -3.86
CA TRP A 111 3.89 -15.10 -3.18
C TRP A 111 2.97 -15.86 -4.15
N LYS A 112 3.37 -17.09 -4.48
CA LYS A 112 2.74 -17.91 -5.51
C LYS A 112 1.47 -18.63 -5.04
N ASP A 113 1.32 -18.76 -3.73
CA ASP A 113 0.20 -19.51 -3.15
C ASP A 113 -1.14 -18.77 -3.27
N ARG A 114 -1.11 -17.47 -3.50
CA ARG A 114 -2.32 -16.65 -3.57
C ARG A 114 -2.53 -15.94 -4.91
N TYR A 115 -1.49 -15.30 -5.46
CA TYR A 115 -1.61 -14.51 -6.68
C TYR A 115 -0.55 -14.93 -7.70
N THR A 116 -0.98 -15.64 -8.73
CA THR A 116 -0.10 -16.17 -9.79
C THR A 116 -0.19 -15.41 -11.10
N GLY A 117 -1.13 -14.46 -11.21
CA GLY A 117 -1.36 -13.71 -12.45
C GLY A 117 -0.16 -12.85 -12.87
N PRO A 118 0.18 -12.80 -14.18
CA PRO A 118 1.33 -12.02 -14.66
C PRO A 118 1.16 -10.50 -14.45
N GLY A 119 -0.07 -10.04 -14.24
CA GLY A 119 -0.42 -8.64 -13.99
C GLY A 119 -0.38 -8.22 -12.54
N TYR A 120 -0.29 -9.16 -11.58
CA TYR A 120 -0.28 -8.81 -10.16
C TYR A 120 0.90 -7.91 -9.79
N PHE A 121 0.60 -6.80 -9.11
CA PHE A 121 1.58 -5.81 -8.65
C PHE A 121 1.20 -5.22 -7.29
N GLY A 122 0.65 -6.03 -6.39
CA GLY A 122 0.17 -5.65 -5.06
C GLY A 122 0.96 -6.27 -3.91
N GLY A 123 0.43 -6.14 -2.72
CA GLY A 123 0.96 -6.70 -1.48
C GLY A 123 2.18 -5.97 -0.94
N ILE A 124 3.35 -6.18 -1.55
CA ILE A 124 4.60 -5.53 -1.13
C ILE A 124 5.36 -5.06 -2.38
N VAL A 125 5.46 -3.73 -2.54
CA VAL A 125 6.20 -3.12 -3.66
C VAL A 125 7.14 -2.03 -3.16
N SER A 126 8.35 -1.95 -3.74
CA SER A 126 9.39 -1.01 -3.37
C SER A 126 9.70 -0.07 -4.53
N PHE A 127 9.78 1.23 -4.24
CA PHE A 127 10.05 2.30 -5.19
C PHE A 127 11.20 3.21 -4.72
N LEU A 128 11.95 3.77 -5.67
CA LEU A 128 12.59 5.06 -5.40
C LEU A 128 11.51 6.12 -5.17
N ALA A 129 11.68 6.98 -4.16
CA ALA A 129 10.73 8.06 -3.88
C ALA A 129 10.49 8.96 -5.11
N LYS A 130 11.55 9.29 -5.87
CA LYS A 130 11.45 10.09 -7.10
C LYS A 130 10.69 9.39 -8.22
N ASP A 131 10.83 8.08 -8.36
CA ASP A 131 10.13 7.30 -9.37
C ASP A 131 8.64 7.21 -9.04
N PHE A 132 8.29 7.07 -7.76
CA PHE A 132 6.90 7.08 -7.31
C PHE A 132 6.23 8.45 -7.57
N GLN A 133 6.96 9.54 -7.34
CA GLN A 133 6.49 10.89 -7.70
C GLN A 133 6.31 11.04 -9.21
N GLN A 134 7.21 10.48 -10.04
CA GLN A 134 7.14 10.56 -11.51
C GLN A 134 5.86 9.93 -12.05
N VAL A 135 5.38 8.83 -11.45
CA VAL A 135 4.13 8.17 -11.85
C VAL A 135 2.89 8.73 -11.13
N ASN A 136 3.04 9.84 -10.39
CA ASN A 136 1.99 10.47 -9.58
C ASN A 136 1.34 9.53 -8.56
N GLY A 137 2.09 8.55 -8.04
CA GLY A 137 1.62 7.61 -7.02
C GLY A 137 0.53 6.66 -7.49
N PHE A 138 -0.28 6.19 -6.52
CA PHE A 138 -1.49 5.41 -6.78
C PHE A 138 -2.64 6.31 -7.25
N PRO A 139 -3.62 5.77 -7.98
CA PRO A 139 -4.89 6.49 -8.19
C PRO A 139 -5.66 6.62 -6.87
N ASN A 140 -6.32 7.78 -6.68
CA ASN A 140 -7.16 8.04 -5.50
C ASN A 140 -8.62 7.65 -5.70
N SER A 141 -9.03 7.29 -6.92
CA SER A 141 -10.42 7.06 -7.29
C SER A 141 -10.94 5.64 -7.00
N PHE A 142 -10.10 4.75 -6.46
CA PHE A 142 -10.49 3.36 -6.18
C PHE A 142 -10.96 3.20 -4.74
N TRP A 143 -12.27 2.98 -4.57
CA TRP A 143 -12.93 2.81 -3.28
C TRP A 143 -13.33 1.35 -3.06
N GLY A 144 -12.72 0.70 -2.07
CA GLY A 144 -12.84 -0.72 -1.79
C GLY A 144 -11.73 -1.54 -2.45
N TRP A 145 -11.80 -2.87 -2.30
CA TRP A 145 -10.76 -3.79 -2.74
C TRP A 145 -10.70 -3.96 -4.26
N GLY A 146 -9.54 -3.70 -4.83
CA GLY A 146 -9.09 -4.13 -6.16
C GLY A 146 -9.08 -3.02 -7.21
N GLY A 147 -8.05 -3.06 -8.05
CA GLY A 147 -7.88 -2.22 -9.23
C GLY A 147 -6.77 -1.17 -9.12
N GLU A 148 -6.49 -0.64 -7.93
CA GLU A 148 -5.49 0.40 -7.70
C GLU A 148 -4.05 -0.07 -8.00
N ASP A 149 -3.73 -1.32 -7.66
CA ASP A 149 -2.44 -1.95 -7.96
C ASP A 149 -2.24 -2.14 -9.47
N ASP A 150 -3.30 -2.57 -10.17
CA ASP A 150 -3.29 -2.71 -11.62
C ASP A 150 -3.06 -1.36 -12.30
N ALA A 151 -3.73 -0.29 -11.83
CA ALA A 151 -3.56 1.05 -12.36
C ALA A 151 -2.16 1.61 -12.10
N LEU A 152 -1.60 1.43 -10.88
CA LEU A 152 -0.21 1.79 -10.61
C LEU A 152 0.76 1.06 -11.55
N ARG A 153 0.53 -0.23 -11.80
CA ARG A 153 1.34 -1.00 -12.75
C ARG A 153 1.26 -0.40 -14.15
N GLU A 154 0.08 -0.04 -14.62
CA GLU A 154 -0.13 0.59 -15.93
C GLU A 154 0.60 1.94 -16.03
N ARG A 155 0.53 2.78 -15.00
CA ARG A 155 1.30 4.02 -14.91
C ARG A 155 2.81 3.79 -15.02
N CYS A 156 3.34 2.77 -14.32
CA CYS A 156 4.75 2.40 -14.42
C CYS A 156 5.14 2.04 -15.87
N LEU A 157 4.33 1.21 -16.54
CA LEU A 157 4.61 0.78 -17.92
C LEU A 157 4.51 1.93 -18.92
N GLN A 158 3.52 2.81 -18.78
CA GLN A 158 3.37 4.02 -19.62
C GLN A 158 4.56 4.98 -19.46
N ASN A 159 5.15 5.05 -18.26
CA ASN A 159 6.36 5.83 -18.00
C ASN A 159 7.66 5.10 -18.39
N GLY A 160 7.58 3.96 -19.07
CA GLY A 160 8.73 3.20 -19.54
C GLY A 160 9.47 2.44 -18.44
N PHE A 161 8.85 2.27 -17.26
CA PHE A 161 9.45 1.54 -16.16
C PHE A 161 9.43 0.03 -16.42
N ARG A 162 10.41 -0.67 -15.83
CA ARG A 162 10.52 -2.13 -15.87
C ARG A 162 10.39 -2.67 -14.44
N ILE A 163 9.28 -3.36 -14.16
CA ILE A 163 9.06 -3.95 -12.85
C ILE A 163 9.99 -5.14 -12.64
N GLU A 164 10.85 -5.05 -11.63
CA GLU A 164 11.67 -6.15 -11.17
C GLU A 164 10.84 -7.04 -10.25
N LYS A 165 10.76 -8.35 -10.55
CA LYS A 165 9.96 -9.30 -9.77
C LYS A 165 10.88 -10.21 -8.95
N VAL A 166 10.68 -10.23 -7.64
CA VAL A 166 11.32 -11.21 -6.76
C VAL A 166 10.77 -12.60 -7.07
N LYS A 167 11.65 -13.55 -7.39
CA LYS A 167 11.26 -14.87 -7.89
C LYS A 167 11.07 -15.89 -6.77
N GLU A 168 11.83 -15.75 -5.71
CA GLU A 168 11.92 -16.70 -4.60
C GLU A 168 11.81 -15.94 -3.29
N GLY A 169 11.23 -16.60 -2.31
CA GLY A 169 10.99 -16.08 -0.97
C GLY A 169 9.63 -16.51 -0.45
N LYS A 170 9.44 -16.36 0.85
CA LYS A 170 8.21 -16.74 1.52
C LYS A 170 7.58 -15.57 2.23
N ILE A 171 6.26 -15.51 2.14
CA ILE A 171 5.43 -14.54 2.84
C ILE A 171 4.37 -15.33 3.62
N TYR A 172 4.30 -15.06 4.91
CA TYR A 172 3.22 -15.56 5.75
C TYR A 172 2.02 -14.60 5.65
N ASP A 173 0.89 -15.13 5.24
CA ASP A 173 -0.38 -14.41 5.15
C ASP A 173 -1.15 -14.59 6.46
N MET A 174 -1.42 -13.48 7.16
CA MET A 174 -2.17 -13.46 8.42
C MET A 174 -3.69 -13.40 8.20
N GLU A 175 -4.16 -13.35 6.95
CA GLU A 175 -5.59 -13.26 6.69
C GLU A 175 -6.27 -14.61 6.96
N THR A 176 -7.20 -14.57 7.88
CA THR A 176 -7.97 -15.75 8.31
C THR A 176 -9.46 -15.48 8.18
N ASP A 177 -10.23 -16.55 8.04
CA ASP A 177 -11.67 -16.50 8.21
C ASP A 177 -12.04 -16.25 9.69
N PRO A 178 -13.33 -16.05 10.01
CA PRO A 178 -13.80 -15.87 11.39
C PRO A 178 -13.45 -17.04 12.33
N ASP A 179 -13.23 -18.23 11.78
CA ASP A 179 -12.84 -19.42 12.55
C ASP A 179 -11.31 -19.52 12.73
N GLY A 180 -10.56 -18.56 12.22
CA GLY A 180 -9.09 -18.49 12.34
C GLY A 180 -8.32 -19.35 11.35
N LYS A 181 -9.00 -19.89 10.31
CA LYS A 181 -8.36 -20.66 9.26
C LYS A 181 -7.84 -19.76 8.14
N ALA A 182 -6.63 -20.03 7.65
CA ALA A 182 -6.05 -19.29 6.54
C ALA A 182 -6.98 -19.28 5.31
N MET A 183 -7.20 -18.09 4.75
CA MET A 183 -8.04 -17.92 3.56
C MET A 183 -7.21 -18.08 2.29
N ASP A 184 -7.67 -18.94 1.38
CA ASP A 184 -7.21 -18.93 0.00
C ASP A 184 -7.91 -17.82 -0.83
N LEU A 185 -7.48 -17.64 -2.07
CA LEU A 185 -8.06 -16.62 -2.95
C LEU A 185 -9.55 -16.85 -3.23
N GLY A 186 -9.97 -18.10 -3.39
CA GLY A 186 -11.39 -18.45 -3.64
C GLY A 186 -12.26 -18.06 -2.45
N HIS A 187 -11.81 -18.35 -1.25
CA HIS A 187 -12.47 -17.97 -0.01
C HIS A 187 -12.54 -16.44 0.14
N LYS A 188 -11.42 -15.71 -0.10
CA LYS A 188 -11.39 -14.24 -0.11
C LYS A 188 -12.44 -13.67 -1.08
N LEU A 189 -12.49 -14.18 -2.30
CA LEU A 189 -13.46 -13.71 -3.29
C LEU A 189 -14.91 -13.99 -2.87
N ALA A 190 -15.18 -15.08 -2.17
CA ALA A 190 -16.49 -15.38 -1.61
C ALA A 190 -16.87 -14.38 -0.50
N VAL A 191 -15.94 -14.06 0.41
CA VAL A 191 -16.14 -13.05 1.45
C VAL A 191 -16.41 -11.67 0.84
N LEU A 192 -15.66 -11.27 -0.18
CA LEU A 192 -15.88 -10.00 -0.89
C LEU A 192 -17.22 -9.96 -1.63
N LYS A 193 -17.67 -11.11 -2.14
CA LYS A 193 -19.00 -11.20 -2.77
C LYS A 193 -20.13 -11.05 -1.75
N ALA A 194 -19.95 -11.60 -0.54
CA ALA A 194 -20.91 -11.45 0.56
C ALA A 194 -20.92 -10.03 1.16
N ASN A 195 -19.82 -9.29 0.99
CA ASN A 195 -19.66 -7.92 1.51
C ASN A 195 -19.35 -6.94 0.36
N PRO A 196 -20.35 -6.56 -0.45
CA PRO A 196 -20.13 -5.73 -1.64
C PRO A 196 -19.53 -4.37 -1.33
N ASP A 197 -19.76 -3.83 -0.13
CA ASP A 197 -19.18 -2.56 0.32
C ASP A 197 -17.66 -2.60 0.52
N TRP A 198 -17.08 -3.80 0.65
CA TRP A 198 -15.63 -3.96 0.75
C TRP A 198 -14.93 -3.97 -0.61
N LYS A 199 -15.68 -4.12 -1.69
CA LYS A 199 -15.15 -4.28 -3.05
C LYS A 199 -15.26 -2.99 -3.85
N CYS A 200 -14.28 -2.71 -4.69
CA CYS A 200 -14.38 -1.69 -5.72
C CYS A 200 -15.33 -2.20 -6.83
N SER A 201 -16.53 -1.63 -6.90
CA SER A 201 -17.59 -2.07 -7.83
C SER A 201 -17.36 -1.58 -9.25
N ASP A 202 -16.74 -0.42 -9.42
CA ASP A 202 -16.50 0.31 -10.66
C ASP A 202 -15.03 0.29 -11.11
N LYS A 203 -14.28 -0.72 -10.68
CA LYS A 203 -12.83 -0.79 -10.92
C LYS A 203 -12.42 -0.71 -12.39
N TRP A 204 -13.27 -1.18 -13.32
CA TRP A 204 -12.97 -1.15 -14.75
C TRP A 204 -13.14 0.25 -15.33
N GLU A 205 -14.18 0.96 -14.90
CA GLU A 205 -14.44 2.35 -15.23
C GLU A 205 -13.34 3.23 -14.66
N GLN A 206 -12.94 2.99 -13.41
CA GLN A 206 -11.85 3.74 -12.77
C GLN A 206 -10.50 3.48 -13.44
N ARG A 207 -10.21 2.26 -13.88
CA ARG A 207 -9.00 1.98 -14.66
C ARG A 207 -9.00 2.69 -16.00
N ALA A 208 -10.13 2.68 -16.70
CA ALA A 208 -10.25 3.41 -17.97
C ALA A 208 -10.07 4.92 -17.77
N PHE A 209 -10.69 5.48 -16.73
CA PHE A 209 -10.51 6.88 -16.36
C PHE A 209 -9.05 7.22 -16.04
N ASP A 210 -8.37 6.36 -15.29
CA ASP A 210 -6.99 6.58 -14.85
C ASP A 210 -5.99 6.58 -16.03
N LEU A 211 -6.23 5.81 -17.09
CA LEU A 211 -5.38 5.79 -18.27
C LEU A 211 -5.17 7.19 -18.87
N ASP A 212 -6.22 8.01 -18.86
CA ASP A 212 -6.21 9.36 -19.44
C ASP A 212 -5.95 10.46 -18.39
N ASN A 213 -6.21 10.18 -17.11
CA ASN A 213 -6.21 11.17 -16.03
C ASN A 213 -5.15 10.93 -14.94
N TRP A 214 -4.24 9.98 -15.11
CA TRP A 214 -3.26 9.62 -14.08
C TRP A 214 -2.41 10.80 -13.59
N MET A 215 -2.15 11.80 -14.42
CA MET A 215 -1.36 12.98 -14.03
C MET A 215 -2.05 13.86 -12.98
N ILE A 216 -3.38 13.85 -12.93
CA ILE A 216 -4.17 14.64 -11.97
C ILE A 216 -4.77 13.78 -10.84
N ASN A 217 -4.88 12.47 -11.03
CA ASN A 217 -5.44 11.51 -10.07
C ASN A 217 -4.32 10.83 -9.27
N GLY A 218 -3.93 11.39 -8.12
CA GLY A 218 -2.84 10.81 -7.33
C GLY A 218 -2.25 11.77 -6.29
N LEU A 219 -0.92 11.80 -6.17
CA LEU A 219 -0.20 12.59 -5.17
C LEU A 219 -0.58 14.07 -5.15
N GLN A 220 -0.94 14.65 -6.30
CA GLN A 220 -1.31 16.07 -6.40
C GLN A 220 -2.66 16.41 -5.75
N GLN A 221 -3.50 15.41 -5.45
CA GLN A 221 -4.84 15.64 -4.87
C GLN A 221 -4.88 15.42 -3.35
N ILE A 222 -3.79 15.00 -2.71
CA ILE A 222 -3.78 14.60 -1.29
C ILE A 222 -4.40 15.67 -0.41
N ASP A 223 -4.00 16.93 -0.59
CA ASP A 223 -4.44 18.06 0.24
C ASP A 223 -5.94 18.34 0.13
N THR A 224 -6.58 17.92 -0.96
CA THR A 224 -8.02 18.09 -1.18
C THR A 224 -8.85 16.89 -0.76
N MET A 225 -8.24 15.69 -0.73
CA MET A 225 -8.93 14.42 -0.50
C MET A 225 -8.80 13.88 0.92
N CYS A 226 -7.97 14.49 1.77
CA CYS A 226 -7.85 14.05 3.15
C CYS A 226 -7.71 15.22 4.13
N GLN A 227 -8.18 14.96 5.35
CA GLN A 227 -7.98 15.83 6.51
C GLN A 227 -7.24 15.03 7.58
N LEU A 228 -6.12 15.57 8.07
CA LEU A 228 -5.40 15.00 9.20
C LEU A 228 -6.26 15.12 10.47
N ILE A 229 -6.45 14.00 11.18
CA ILE A 229 -7.12 13.95 12.49
C ILE A 229 -6.07 13.96 13.60
N SER A 230 -5.11 13.02 13.55
CA SER A 230 -4.03 12.92 14.52
C SER A 230 -2.76 12.34 13.88
N MET A 231 -1.63 12.66 14.49
CA MET A 231 -0.33 12.08 14.12
C MET A 231 0.48 11.86 15.39
N GLU A 232 0.81 10.61 15.66
CA GLU A 232 1.58 10.18 16.83
C GLU A 232 2.83 9.45 16.36
N THR A 233 4.00 9.86 16.85
CA THR A 233 5.28 9.26 16.48
C THR A 233 5.94 8.67 17.72
N ASP A 234 6.34 7.41 17.61
CA ASP A 234 7.14 6.69 18.60
C ASP A 234 8.33 6.03 17.88
N GLU A 235 9.56 6.41 18.27
CA GLU A 235 10.83 5.94 17.70
C GLU A 235 10.82 5.76 16.18
N SER A 236 10.46 4.56 15.71
CA SER A 236 10.49 4.16 14.30
C SER A 236 9.11 3.98 13.67
N VAL A 237 8.04 4.41 14.35
CA VAL A 237 6.66 4.29 13.87
C VAL A 237 5.95 5.62 14.00
N THR A 238 5.26 6.03 12.94
CA THR A 238 4.27 7.11 12.99
C THR A 238 2.91 6.55 12.64
N LEU A 239 1.95 6.72 13.56
CA LEU A 239 0.53 6.45 13.30
C LEU A 239 -0.14 7.75 12.88
N VAL A 240 -0.74 7.76 11.72
CA VAL A 240 -1.42 8.92 11.13
C VAL A 240 -2.88 8.57 10.90
N GLN A 241 -3.78 9.22 11.61
CA GLN A 241 -5.21 9.04 11.40
C GLN A 241 -5.75 10.15 10.50
N VAL A 242 -6.46 9.76 9.44
CA VAL A 242 -7.01 10.68 8.45
C VAL A 242 -8.49 10.44 8.20
N LYS A 243 -9.21 11.53 7.98
CA LYS A 243 -10.53 11.51 7.37
C LYS A 243 -10.34 11.68 5.87
N VAL A 244 -10.82 10.71 5.09
CA VAL A 244 -10.79 10.80 3.62
C VAL A 244 -12.10 11.39 3.11
N THR A 245 -12.04 12.13 2.01
CA THR A 245 -13.19 12.74 1.36
C THR A 245 -13.29 12.25 -0.08
N ASP A 246 -14.50 12.11 -0.58
CA ASP A 246 -14.75 11.83 -1.98
C ASP A 246 -15.03 13.15 -2.71
N ASP A 247 -14.29 13.45 -3.78
CA ASP A 247 -14.48 14.67 -4.58
C ASP A 247 -15.86 14.72 -5.26
N SER A 248 -16.54 13.58 -5.43
CA SER A 248 -17.89 13.54 -5.96
C SER A 248 -18.92 14.25 -5.07
N CYS A 249 -18.61 14.43 -3.77
CA CYS A 249 -19.47 15.16 -2.83
C CYS A 249 -19.33 16.70 -2.91
N ARG A 250 -18.40 17.23 -3.73
CA ARG A 250 -18.17 18.70 -3.83
C ARG A 250 -18.96 19.38 -4.95
N SER A 251 -19.53 18.61 -5.89
CA SER A 251 -20.28 19.17 -7.02
C SER A 251 -21.67 19.73 -6.65
N ASP A 252 -22.19 19.43 -5.46
CA ASP A 252 -23.56 19.82 -5.07
C ASP A 252 -23.65 21.15 -4.28
N ASN A 253 -22.52 21.86 -4.06
CA ASN A 253 -22.50 23.11 -3.30
C ASN A 253 -22.04 24.35 -4.09
N LEU A 254 -22.10 24.33 -5.42
CA LEU A 254 -21.73 25.48 -6.26
C LEU A 254 -22.93 26.16 -6.95
N ASP A 255 -24.16 25.76 -6.61
CA ASP A 255 -25.39 26.42 -7.07
C ASP A 255 -26.21 26.85 -5.83
N ASP A 256 -25.78 27.94 -5.15
CA ASP A 256 -26.60 28.84 -4.35
C ASP A 256 -26.01 30.27 -4.38
#